data_4c685ede0a441f7440984549fa0f146f
#
_entry.id   4c685ede0a441f7440984549fa0f146f
#
_cell.length_a   1.000
_cell.length_b   1.000
_cell.length_c   1.000
_cell.angle_alpha   90.00
_cell.angle_beta   90.00
_cell.angle_gamma   90.00
#
_symmetry.space_group_name_H-M   'P 1'
#
loop_
_entity.id
_entity.type
_entity.pdbx_description
1 polymer ?
#
loop_
_entity_poly.entity_id
_entity_poly.type
_entity_poly.pdbx_seq_one_letter_code
_entity_poly.pdbx_strand_id
1 'polypeptide(L)'
;RVRRQRQMCIRDRVYPVIFTQLNDKKDTVLINVPDMNILTEGFGLPDAIEMARDAIGANGITLQDLGMEIPVPSDISDIDIKNGPFDNTGISHVSFVDIDFDEYRRKVDNKTVRRNVTLPNWLNQEAEKSHINVSRVLQEALMVKLGVSR
;
A
#
# COMPACT_ATOMS: atom_id res chain seq x y z
N ARG A 1 -34.44 -9.43 -2.83
CA ARG A 1 -32.96 -9.65 -2.79
C ARG A 1 -32.27 -8.32 -3.04
N VAL A 2 -32.03 -7.56 -1.98
CA VAL A 2 -31.26 -6.31 -2.03
C VAL A 2 -29.82 -6.70 -2.32
N ARG A 3 -29.32 -6.41 -3.54
CA ARG A 3 -27.87 -6.40 -3.81
C ARG A 3 -27.29 -5.38 -2.83
N ARG A 4 -26.57 -5.86 -1.82
CA ARG A 4 -25.62 -5.01 -1.10
C ARG A 4 -24.73 -4.40 -2.18
N GLN A 5 -24.94 -3.12 -2.49
CA GLN A 5 -23.92 -2.32 -3.12
C GLN A 5 -22.69 -2.49 -2.21
N ARG A 6 -21.70 -3.21 -2.69
CA ARG A 6 -20.37 -3.08 -2.12
C ARG A 6 -20.08 -1.59 -2.24
N GLN A 7 -20.17 -0.87 -1.11
CA GLN A 7 -19.47 0.38 -1.01
C GLN A 7 -18.06 0.04 -1.47
N MET A 8 -17.70 0.53 -2.64
CA MET A 8 -16.32 0.52 -3.11
C MET A 8 -15.56 1.18 -1.96
N CYS A 9 -14.85 0.36 -1.20
CA CYS A 9 -13.99 0.87 -0.14
C CYS A 9 -13.06 1.86 -0.81
N ILE A 10 -13.10 3.12 -0.37
CA ILE A 10 -12.20 4.22 -0.78
C ILE A 10 -10.70 3.81 -0.61
N ARG A 11 -10.45 2.61 -0.13
CA ARG A 11 -9.18 2.04 0.30
C ARG A 11 -8.39 1.39 -0.81
N ASP A 12 -9.09 0.71 -1.74
CA ASP A 12 -8.45 -0.01 -2.85
C ASP A 12 -8.51 0.86 -4.10
N ARG A 13 -7.38 1.23 -4.65
CA ARG A 13 -7.28 1.96 -5.91
C ARG A 13 -6.41 1.21 -6.90
N VAL A 14 -6.69 1.45 -8.18
CA VAL A 14 -5.94 0.85 -9.29
C VAL A 14 -5.49 1.98 -10.20
N TYR A 15 -4.17 2.19 -10.27
CA TYR A 15 -3.58 3.26 -11.07
C TYR A 15 -3.03 2.73 -12.38
N PRO A 16 -3.21 3.46 -13.50
CA PRO A 16 -2.49 3.20 -14.72
C PRO A 16 -1.01 3.61 -14.53
N VAL A 17 -0.11 2.71 -14.91
CA VAL A 17 1.33 2.88 -14.78
C VAL A 17 2.00 2.58 -16.10
N ILE A 18 2.90 3.44 -16.54
CA ILE A 18 3.71 3.22 -17.73
C ILE A 18 5.01 2.54 -17.33
N PHE A 19 5.24 1.36 -17.90
CA PHE A 19 6.48 0.60 -17.76
C PHE A 19 7.27 0.69 -19.06
N THR A 20 8.50 1.18 -18.99
CA THR A 20 9.40 1.32 -20.16
C THR A 20 10.59 0.41 -19.97
N GLN A 21 10.61 -0.69 -20.73
CA GLN A 21 11.70 -1.67 -20.72
C GLN A 21 12.89 -1.11 -21.48
N LEU A 22 14.04 -0.99 -20.82
CA LEU A 22 15.30 -0.64 -21.46
C LEU A 22 15.95 -1.88 -22.10
N ASN A 23 16.69 -1.63 -23.19
CA ASN A 23 17.51 -2.69 -23.79
C ASN A 23 18.92 -2.66 -23.17
N ASP A 24 19.01 -2.99 -21.89
CA ASP A 24 20.28 -3.07 -21.18
C ASP A 24 20.52 -4.46 -20.56
N LYS A 25 21.75 -4.68 -20.07
CA LYS A 25 22.13 -5.95 -19.44
C LYS A 25 21.52 -6.19 -18.05
N LYS A 26 20.91 -5.14 -17.46
CA LYS A 26 20.36 -5.16 -16.10
C LYS A 26 18.85 -5.43 -16.09
N ASP A 27 18.24 -5.53 -17.27
CA ASP A 27 16.79 -5.68 -17.40
C ASP A 27 16.02 -4.52 -16.70
N THR A 28 16.56 -3.29 -16.86
CA THR A 28 15.99 -2.10 -16.21
C THR A 28 14.63 -1.76 -16.79
N VAL A 29 13.67 -1.55 -15.94
CA VAL A 29 12.32 -1.06 -16.27
C VAL A 29 12.10 0.27 -15.59
N LEU A 30 11.97 1.33 -16.40
CA LEU A 30 11.58 2.65 -15.89
C LEU A 30 10.08 2.70 -15.66
N ILE A 31 9.66 3.36 -14.60
CA ILE A 31 8.30 3.37 -14.13
C ILE A 31 7.83 4.82 -14.04
N ASN A 32 6.70 5.12 -14.66
CA ASN A 32 6.03 6.41 -14.55
C ASN A 32 4.58 6.18 -14.09
N VAL A 33 4.20 6.81 -12.97
CA VAL A 33 2.82 6.88 -12.47
C VAL A 33 2.30 8.30 -12.71
N PRO A 34 1.60 8.55 -13.83
CA PRO A 34 1.24 9.91 -14.25
C PRO A 34 0.35 10.63 -13.22
N ASP A 35 -0.63 9.94 -12.66
CA ASP A 35 -1.61 10.51 -11.71
C ASP A 35 -0.97 11.05 -10.43
N MET A 36 0.20 10.56 -10.06
CA MET A 36 0.93 10.95 -8.86
C MET A 36 2.24 11.66 -9.15
N ASN A 37 2.58 11.84 -10.43
CA ASN A 37 3.85 12.42 -10.88
C ASN A 37 5.07 11.70 -10.25
N ILE A 38 5.02 10.35 -10.23
CA ILE A 38 6.08 9.50 -9.67
C ILE A 38 6.90 8.91 -10.80
N LEU A 39 8.22 9.01 -10.67
CA LEU A 39 9.19 8.34 -11.53
C LEU A 39 10.09 7.47 -10.66
N THR A 40 10.22 6.19 -11.02
CA THR A 40 11.10 5.22 -10.34
C THR A 40 11.58 4.17 -11.32
N GLU A 41 12.33 3.19 -10.85
CA GLU A 41 12.85 2.09 -11.65
C GLU A 41 12.83 0.78 -10.90
N GLY A 42 12.87 -0.33 -11.63
CA GLY A 42 13.02 -1.67 -11.09
C GLY A 42 13.84 -2.54 -12.03
N PHE A 43 14.21 -3.74 -11.60
CA PHE A 43 15.02 -4.69 -12.35
C PHE A 43 14.20 -5.93 -12.69
N GLY A 44 13.77 -6.01 -13.95
CA GLY A 44 12.78 -6.97 -14.42
C GLY A 44 11.35 -6.56 -14.05
N LEU A 45 10.39 -7.09 -14.80
CA LEU A 45 8.98 -6.70 -14.66
C LEU A 45 8.38 -6.99 -13.27
N PRO A 46 8.67 -8.14 -12.60
CA PRO A 46 8.13 -8.41 -11.28
C PRO A 46 8.58 -7.36 -10.24
N ASP A 47 9.87 -7.03 -10.20
CA ASP A 47 10.41 -6.01 -9.30
C ASP A 47 9.86 -4.62 -9.63
N ALA A 48 9.73 -4.28 -10.92
CA ALA A 48 9.15 -3.01 -11.35
C ALA A 48 7.69 -2.84 -10.87
N ILE A 49 6.88 -3.89 -10.87
CA ILE A 49 5.51 -3.86 -10.36
C ILE A 49 5.50 -3.62 -8.84
N GLU A 50 6.40 -4.29 -8.11
CA GLU A 50 6.56 -4.11 -6.67
C GLU A 50 7.02 -2.68 -6.33
N MET A 51 8.01 -2.16 -7.07
CA MET A 51 8.50 -0.78 -6.92
C MET A 51 7.42 0.26 -7.23
N ALA A 52 6.60 0.03 -8.25
CA ALA A 52 5.46 0.88 -8.56
C ALA A 52 4.46 0.91 -7.40
N ARG A 53 4.11 -0.27 -6.87
CA ARG A 53 3.17 -0.40 -5.74
C ARG A 53 3.72 0.27 -4.50
N ASP A 54 5.00 0.09 -4.19
CA ASP A 54 5.67 0.73 -3.05
C ASP A 54 5.67 2.25 -3.19
N ALA A 55 6.04 2.77 -4.35
CA ALA A 55 6.08 4.21 -4.60
C ALA A 55 4.69 4.87 -4.53
N ILE A 56 3.65 4.22 -5.09
CA ILE A 56 2.25 4.68 -4.98
C ILE A 56 1.81 4.67 -3.52
N GLY A 57 2.10 3.58 -2.79
CA GLY A 57 1.75 3.42 -1.39
C GLY A 57 2.39 4.50 -0.51
N ALA A 58 3.70 4.69 -0.64
CA ALA A 58 4.47 5.70 0.12
C ALA A 58 3.97 7.13 -0.15
N ASN A 59 3.72 7.47 -1.42
CA ASN A 59 3.19 8.78 -1.78
C ASN A 59 1.78 8.98 -1.23
N GLY A 60 0.90 7.99 -1.39
CA GLY A 60 -0.48 8.10 -0.91
C GLY A 60 -0.60 8.26 0.60
N ILE A 61 0.17 7.51 1.40
CA ILE A 61 0.15 7.69 2.86
C ILE A 61 0.78 9.03 3.28
N THR A 62 1.77 9.53 2.53
CA THR A 62 2.34 10.86 2.76
C THR A 62 1.31 11.96 2.51
N LEU A 63 0.55 11.88 1.43
CA LEU A 63 -0.54 12.82 1.14
C LEU A 63 -1.61 12.79 2.24
N GLN A 64 -2.00 11.60 2.70
CA GLN A 64 -2.94 11.45 3.82
C GLN A 64 -2.42 12.13 5.11
N ASP A 65 -1.14 11.95 5.42
CA ASP A 65 -0.53 12.53 6.63
C ASP A 65 -0.45 14.05 6.56
N LEU A 66 -0.35 14.61 5.35
CA LEU A 66 -0.41 16.06 5.10
C LEU A 66 -1.84 16.60 5.01
N GLY A 67 -2.88 15.76 5.13
CA GLY A 67 -4.28 16.15 4.97
C GLY A 67 -4.64 16.51 3.52
N MET A 68 -3.87 16.05 2.55
CA MET A 68 -4.10 16.26 1.12
C MET A 68 -4.91 15.09 0.53
N GLU A 69 -5.66 15.38 -0.52
CA GLU A 69 -6.38 14.33 -1.25
C GLU A 69 -5.43 13.49 -2.09
N ILE A 70 -5.62 12.18 -2.06
CA ILE A 70 -4.93 11.26 -2.95
C ILE A 70 -5.55 11.41 -4.35
N PRO A 71 -4.75 11.60 -5.42
CA PRO A 71 -5.26 11.71 -6.78
C PRO A 71 -6.16 10.53 -7.17
N VAL A 72 -7.23 10.82 -7.87
CA VAL A 72 -8.12 9.80 -8.43
C VAL A 72 -7.44 9.17 -9.64
N PRO A 73 -7.45 7.83 -9.78
CA PRO A 73 -6.89 7.18 -10.97
C PRO A 73 -7.57 7.67 -12.26
N SER A 74 -6.76 7.99 -13.28
CA SER A 74 -7.22 8.33 -14.61
C SER A 74 -7.70 7.10 -15.38
N ASP A 75 -8.49 7.33 -16.44
CA ASP A 75 -8.78 6.27 -17.41
C ASP A 75 -7.53 5.97 -18.25
N ILE A 76 -7.35 4.71 -18.62
CA ILE A 76 -6.20 4.27 -19.43
C ILE A 76 -6.16 4.98 -20.79
N SER A 77 -7.32 5.40 -21.31
CA SER A 77 -7.42 6.14 -22.56
C SER A 77 -6.83 7.55 -22.51
N ASP A 78 -6.69 8.10 -21.29
CA ASP A 78 -6.13 9.44 -21.07
C ASP A 78 -4.60 9.41 -20.87
N ILE A 79 -4.01 8.22 -20.85
CA ILE A 79 -2.57 8.04 -20.64
C ILE A 79 -1.81 8.17 -21.95
N ASP A 80 -1.01 9.21 -22.06
CA ASP A 80 -0.13 9.46 -23.21
C ASP A 80 1.25 8.81 -23.00
N ILE A 81 1.48 7.71 -23.72
CA ILE A 81 2.75 6.98 -23.66
C ILE A 81 3.84 7.74 -24.47
N LYS A 82 3.43 8.40 -25.57
CA LYS A 82 4.38 8.95 -26.55
C LYS A 82 5.01 10.27 -26.15
N ASN A 83 4.37 11.03 -25.27
CA ASN A 83 4.90 12.30 -24.76
C ASN A 83 5.29 12.18 -23.27
N GLY A 84 5.55 10.97 -22.80
CA GLY A 84 5.95 10.69 -21.42
C GLY A 84 7.43 11.00 -21.16
N PRO A 85 7.84 11.05 -19.89
CA PRO A 85 9.23 11.38 -19.50
C PRO A 85 10.26 10.37 -20.01
N PHE A 86 9.84 9.17 -20.41
CA PHE A 86 10.69 8.10 -20.93
C PHE A 86 10.43 7.78 -22.39
N ASP A 87 9.84 8.73 -23.15
CA ASP A 87 9.65 8.56 -24.59
C ASP A 87 11.00 8.29 -25.29
N ASN A 88 10.97 7.38 -26.26
CA ASN A 88 12.14 6.97 -27.07
C ASN A 88 13.32 6.36 -26.27
N THR A 89 13.17 6.03 -25.00
CA THR A 89 14.25 5.39 -24.20
C THR A 89 14.19 3.86 -24.25
N GLY A 90 13.04 3.28 -24.54
CA GLY A 90 12.80 1.83 -24.55
C GLY A 90 11.43 1.47 -25.10
N ILE A 91 10.99 0.25 -24.81
CA ILE A 91 9.65 -0.23 -25.19
C ILE A 91 8.70 0.03 -24.04
N SER A 92 7.73 0.92 -24.27
CA SER A 92 6.76 1.33 -23.25
C SER A 92 5.41 0.65 -23.44
N HIS A 93 4.79 0.27 -22.31
CA HIS A 93 3.41 -0.23 -22.25
C HIS A 93 2.74 0.24 -20.98
N VAL A 94 1.41 0.38 -21.01
CA VAL A 94 0.61 0.68 -19.81
C VAL A 94 0.09 -0.59 -19.19
N SER A 95 0.16 -0.66 -17.87
CA SER A 95 -0.48 -1.69 -17.08
C SER A 95 -1.13 -1.06 -15.85
N PHE A 96 -1.85 -1.87 -15.08
CA PHE A 96 -2.51 -1.43 -13.86
C PHE A 96 -1.78 -1.94 -12.63
N VAL A 97 -1.64 -1.08 -11.62
CA VAL A 97 -1.11 -1.43 -10.31
C VAL A 97 -2.15 -1.11 -9.25
N ASP A 98 -2.52 -2.11 -8.48
CA ASP A 98 -3.45 -2.02 -7.38
C ASP A 98 -2.74 -1.64 -6.08
N ILE A 99 -3.42 -0.92 -5.21
CA ILE A 99 -2.94 -0.54 -3.89
C ILE A 99 -4.09 -0.48 -2.87
N ASP A 100 -3.92 -1.13 -1.73
CA ASP A 100 -4.67 -0.88 -0.50
C ASP A 100 -3.81 -0.01 0.42
N PHE A 101 -4.15 1.27 0.55
CA PHE A 101 -3.37 2.22 1.36
C PHE A 101 -3.41 1.88 2.85
N ASP A 102 -4.50 1.29 3.35
CA ASP A 102 -4.60 0.89 4.76
C ASP A 102 -3.71 -0.32 5.04
N GLU A 103 -3.66 -1.29 4.12
CA GLU A 103 -2.76 -2.43 4.22
C GLU A 103 -1.30 -1.98 4.11
N TYR A 104 -0.98 -1.10 3.15
CA TYR A 104 0.34 -0.54 2.98
C TYR A 104 0.80 0.20 4.24
N ARG A 105 -0.06 1.07 4.81
CA ARG A 105 0.22 1.77 6.07
C ARG A 105 0.51 0.80 7.21
N ARG A 106 -0.26 -0.29 7.35
CA ARG A 106 0.00 -1.33 8.37
C ARG A 106 1.35 -2.03 8.20
N LYS A 107 1.80 -2.22 6.94
CA LYS A 107 3.10 -2.85 6.65
C LYS A 107 4.28 -1.95 7.01
N VAL A 108 4.17 -0.64 6.73
CA VAL A 108 5.27 0.31 6.95
C VAL A 108 5.25 0.98 8.32
N ASP A 109 4.08 1.08 8.98
CA ASP A 109 3.97 1.66 10.31
C ASP A 109 4.32 0.63 11.39
N ASN A 110 5.60 0.59 11.75
CA ASN A 110 6.13 -0.25 12.82
C ASN A 110 6.16 0.45 14.19
N LYS A 111 5.54 1.64 14.31
CA LYS A 111 5.52 2.38 15.57
C LYS A 111 4.62 1.68 16.59
N THR A 112 5.19 1.38 17.75
CA THR A 112 4.43 0.86 18.90
C THR A 112 3.92 2.02 19.74
N VAL A 113 2.63 1.96 20.09
CA VAL A 113 1.99 2.94 20.99
C VAL A 113 1.73 2.30 22.34
N ARG A 114 2.20 2.94 23.41
CA ARG A 114 1.92 2.46 24.77
C ARG A 114 0.48 2.79 25.16
N ARG A 115 -0.27 1.77 25.58
CA ARG A 115 -1.62 1.91 26.16
C ARG A 115 -1.63 1.36 27.57
N ASN A 116 -2.24 2.09 28.51
CA ASN A 116 -2.46 1.58 29.85
C ASN A 116 -3.81 0.85 29.87
N VAL A 117 -3.79 -0.38 30.35
CA VAL A 117 -4.99 -1.24 30.48
C VAL A 117 -5.19 -1.54 31.96
N THR A 118 -6.42 -1.40 32.43
CA THR A 118 -6.80 -1.73 33.81
C THR A 118 -7.37 -3.14 33.84
N LEU A 119 -6.84 -3.99 34.74
CA LEU A 119 -7.32 -5.33 34.99
C LEU A 119 -7.78 -5.46 36.45
N PRO A 120 -8.81 -6.26 36.74
CA PRO A 120 -9.08 -6.70 38.11
C PRO A 120 -7.85 -7.38 38.71
N ASN A 121 -7.57 -7.14 39.99
CA ASN A 121 -6.37 -7.66 40.67
C ASN A 121 -6.23 -9.18 40.56
N TRP A 122 -7.34 -9.89 40.75
CA TRP A 122 -7.35 -11.36 40.67
C TRP A 122 -6.95 -11.86 39.28
N LEU A 123 -7.40 -11.18 38.22
CA LEU A 123 -7.08 -11.55 36.84
C LEU A 123 -5.60 -11.27 36.51
N ASN A 124 -5.06 -10.17 37.01
CA ASN A 124 -3.63 -9.84 36.87
C ASN A 124 -2.78 -10.94 37.56
N GLN A 125 -3.15 -11.34 38.79
CA GLN A 125 -2.42 -12.39 39.51
C GLN A 125 -2.45 -13.73 38.77
N GLU A 126 -3.59 -14.13 38.22
CA GLU A 126 -3.67 -15.37 37.44
C GLU A 126 -2.86 -15.32 36.13
N ALA A 127 -2.84 -14.16 35.45
CA ALA A 127 -2.01 -13.96 34.27
C ALA A 127 -0.50 -14.08 34.61
N GLU A 128 -0.07 -13.49 35.73
CA GLU A 128 1.31 -13.59 36.20
C GLU A 128 1.71 -15.01 36.56
N LYS A 129 0.88 -15.74 37.31
CA LYS A 129 1.11 -17.15 37.64
C LYS A 129 1.20 -18.06 36.41
N SER A 130 0.43 -17.74 35.38
CA SER A 130 0.41 -18.48 34.12
C SER A 130 1.45 -17.98 33.11
N HIS A 131 2.29 -17.04 33.49
CA HIS A 131 3.30 -16.41 32.62
C HIS A 131 2.73 -15.87 31.31
N ILE A 132 1.50 -15.35 31.34
CA ILE A 132 0.81 -14.81 30.16
C ILE A 132 1.31 -13.38 29.87
N ASN A 133 1.73 -13.14 28.63
CA ASN A 133 2.03 -11.79 28.15
C ASN A 133 0.72 -11.06 27.80
N VAL A 134 0.22 -10.25 28.74
CA VAL A 134 -1.05 -9.52 28.61
C VAL A 134 -1.05 -8.60 27.39
N SER A 135 0.07 -7.94 27.07
CA SER A 135 0.17 -7.07 25.90
C SER A 135 -0.02 -7.85 24.60
N ARG A 136 0.54 -9.04 24.51
CA ARG A 136 0.39 -9.91 23.34
C ARG A 136 -1.04 -10.40 23.18
N VAL A 137 -1.64 -10.86 24.29
CA VAL A 137 -3.04 -11.32 24.30
C VAL A 137 -3.98 -10.19 23.87
N LEU A 138 -3.74 -8.96 24.35
CA LEU A 138 -4.52 -7.79 23.94
C LEU A 138 -4.40 -7.51 22.44
N GLN A 139 -3.18 -7.56 21.88
CA GLN A 139 -2.96 -7.36 20.45
C GLN A 139 -3.68 -8.42 19.61
N GLU A 140 -3.54 -9.69 19.98
CA GLU A 140 -4.20 -10.80 19.29
C GLU A 140 -5.73 -10.67 19.35
N ALA A 141 -6.29 -10.34 20.50
CA ALA A 141 -7.72 -10.13 20.68
C ALA A 141 -8.25 -8.95 19.84
N LEU A 142 -7.49 -7.85 19.76
CA LEU A 142 -7.85 -6.71 18.92
C LEU A 142 -7.79 -7.05 17.43
N MET A 143 -6.78 -7.78 16.99
CA MET A 143 -6.68 -8.23 15.59
C MET A 143 -7.87 -9.09 15.20
N VAL A 144 -8.24 -10.07 16.04
CA VAL A 144 -9.43 -10.91 15.83
C VAL A 144 -10.69 -10.06 15.77
N LYS A 145 -10.88 -9.12 16.71
CA LYS A 145 -12.08 -8.30 16.79
C LYS A 145 -12.23 -7.35 15.61
N LEU A 146 -11.12 -6.86 15.08
CA LEU A 146 -11.07 -5.96 13.94
C LEU A 146 -11.04 -6.70 12.60
N GLY A 147 -10.88 -8.03 12.61
CA GLY A 147 -10.78 -8.84 11.39
C GLY A 147 -9.52 -8.54 10.56
N VAL A 148 -8.42 -8.14 11.22
CA VAL A 148 -7.14 -7.84 10.56
C VAL A 148 -6.09 -8.89 10.93
N SER A 149 -5.25 -9.24 9.98
CA SER A 149 -4.04 -10.06 10.17
C SER A 149 -2.80 -9.19 9.95
N ARG A 150 -1.70 -9.60 10.57
CA ARG A 150 -0.40 -8.93 10.35
C ARG A 150 0.35 -9.64 9.24
#